data_e35d8b3ebd91aee6bb1712fcebfc4691
#
_entry.id   e35d8b3ebd91aee6bb1712fcebfc4691
#
_cell.length_a   1.000
_cell.length_b   1.000
_cell.length_c   1.000
_cell.angle_alpha   90.00
_cell.angle_beta   90.00
_cell.angle_gamma   90.00
#
_symmetry.space_group_name_H-M   'P 1'
#
loop_
_entity.id
_entity.type
_entity.pdbx_description
1 polymer ?
#
loop_
_entity_poly.entity_id
_entity_poly.type
_entity_poly.pdbx_seq_one_letter_code
_entity_poly.pdbx_strand_id
1 'polypeptide(L)'
;MGHFGVDKTFEPLKRKFFWPHMRKDVQRHYHRCISCLKAKSKTMPHRLYTPLPFASAPWEDISMDFILGLSRTYRGFDSIFVVVDRFSKMAHFIPCHKVDDASNISKLFFREVVRLHGLLKTIFSDRDPKFVSHFWRTLWERLGTKLNFSTTYNPQTDGQTEVVNRSLIKGRER
;
A
#
# COMPACT_ATOMS: atom_id res chain seq x y z
N MET A 1 -16.74 28.30 10.34
CA MET A 1 -17.30 27.03 10.82
C MET A 1 -17.41 26.07 9.63
N GLY A 2 -16.86 24.88 9.72
CA GLY A 2 -16.95 23.89 8.63
C GLY A 2 -18.30 23.20 8.61
N HIS A 3 -18.84 23.00 7.44
CA HIS A 3 -20.07 22.23 7.25
C HIS A 3 -19.72 20.74 7.18
N PHE A 4 -20.08 19.97 8.20
CA PHE A 4 -19.70 18.55 8.35
C PHE A 4 -20.64 17.55 7.63
N GLY A 5 -21.48 18.01 6.69
CA GLY A 5 -22.50 17.22 5.99
C GLY A 5 -23.90 17.66 6.35
N VAL A 6 -24.91 17.25 5.55
CA VAL A 6 -26.30 17.67 5.71
C VAL A 6 -26.84 17.29 7.08
N ASP A 7 -26.73 16.03 7.48
CA ASP A 7 -27.29 15.55 8.74
C ASP A 7 -26.59 16.13 9.96
N LYS A 8 -25.25 16.23 9.93
CA LYS A 8 -24.47 16.85 11.01
C LYS A 8 -24.71 18.35 11.16
N THR A 9 -25.16 19.02 10.11
CA THR A 9 -25.55 20.44 10.16
C THR A 9 -27.01 20.58 10.59
N PHE A 10 -27.88 19.68 10.16
CA PHE A 10 -29.30 19.70 10.45
C PHE A 10 -29.62 19.41 11.93
N GLU A 11 -28.95 18.42 12.54
CA GLU A 11 -29.24 18.02 13.93
C GLU A 11 -29.03 19.14 14.97
N PRO A 12 -27.93 19.92 14.99
CA PRO A 12 -27.80 21.04 15.91
C PRO A 12 -28.80 22.18 15.63
N LEU A 13 -29.12 22.41 14.34
CA LEU A 13 -30.09 23.44 13.97
C LEU A 13 -31.49 23.09 14.45
N LYS A 14 -31.93 21.84 14.27
CA LYS A 14 -33.23 21.33 14.73
C LYS A 14 -33.46 21.50 16.24
N ARG A 15 -32.37 21.49 17.04
CA ARG A 15 -32.50 21.69 18.49
C ARG A 15 -32.80 23.11 18.89
N LYS A 16 -32.46 24.10 18.05
CA LYS A 16 -32.53 25.53 18.39
C LYS A 16 -33.54 26.30 17.53
N PHE A 17 -33.84 25.79 16.35
CA PHE A 17 -34.66 26.49 15.35
C PHE A 17 -35.67 25.54 14.69
N PHE A 18 -36.79 26.10 14.27
CA PHE A 18 -37.81 25.39 13.48
C PHE A 18 -38.35 26.31 12.40
N TRP A 19 -38.37 25.84 11.15
CA TRP A 19 -39.14 26.46 10.05
C TRP A 19 -39.56 25.40 9.04
N PRO A 20 -40.66 25.67 8.24
CA PRO A 20 -41.12 24.76 7.21
C PRO A 20 -40.00 24.47 6.20
N HIS A 21 -39.85 23.20 5.80
CA HIS A 21 -38.84 22.74 4.84
C HIS A 21 -37.37 22.88 5.24
N MET A 22 -37.09 23.09 6.51
CA MET A 22 -35.74 23.28 7.08
C MET A 22 -34.69 22.30 6.53
N ARG A 23 -35.02 20.99 6.44
CA ARG A 23 -34.11 19.97 5.93
C ARG A 23 -33.77 20.21 4.46
N LYS A 24 -34.73 20.61 3.63
CA LYS A 24 -34.53 20.93 2.21
C LYS A 24 -33.62 22.15 2.04
N ASP A 25 -33.77 23.15 2.89
CA ASP A 25 -32.96 24.37 2.81
C ASP A 25 -31.54 24.12 3.25
N VAL A 26 -31.32 23.36 4.33
CA VAL A 26 -29.97 22.91 4.75
C VAL A 26 -29.31 22.09 3.63
N GLN A 27 -30.07 21.18 3.00
CA GLN A 27 -29.57 20.38 1.89
C GLN A 27 -29.18 21.23 0.67
N ARG A 28 -30.02 22.21 0.32
CA ARG A 28 -29.77 23.15 -0.78
C ARG A 28 -28.54 24.01 -0.52
N HIS A 29 -28.39 24.51 0.72
CA HIS A 29 -27.20 25.29 1.12
C HIS A 29 -25.92 24.46 1.06
N TYR A 30 -25.96 23.23 1.57
CA TYR A 30 -24.83 22.29 1.54
C TYR A 30 -24.38 21.98 0.10
N HIS A 31 -25.32 21.71 -0.83
CA HIS A 31 -25.01 21.41 -2.23
C HIS A 31 -24.45 22.61 -3.02
N ARG A 32 -24.69 23.83 -2.57
CA ARG A 32 -24.14 25.05 -3.20
C ARG A 32 -22.84 25.55 -2.56
N CYS A 33 -22.48 25.02 -1.42
CA CYS A 33 -21.28 25.44 -0.70
C CYS A 33 -20.00 24.92 -1.37
N ILE A 34 -19.21 25.84 -1.94
CA ILE A 34 -17.97 25.52 -2.65
C ILE A 34 -16.97 24.79 -1.75
N SER A 35 -16.86 25.18 -0.47
CA SER A 35 -15.99 24.53 0.51
C SER A 35 -16.39 23.08 0.76
N CYS A 36 -17.73 22.81 0.86
CA CYS A 36 -18.24 21.45 1.01
C CYS A 36 -18.05 20.60 -0.25
N LEU A 37 -18.22 21.21 -1.42
CA LEU A 37 -18.00 20.53 -2.70
C LEU A 37 -16.52 20.17 -2.91
N LYS A 38 -15.60 21.03 -2.51
CA LYS A 38 -14.15 20.75 -2.55
C LYS A 38 -13.73 19.71 -1.52
N ALA A 39 -14.32 19.76 -0.31
CA ALA A 39 -14.05 18.81 0.76
C ALA A 39 -14.72 17.43 0.55
N LYS A 40 -15.72 17.34 -0.33
CA LYS A 40 -16.30 16.07 -0.74
C LYS A 40 -15.26 15.36 -1.59
N SER A 41 -14.45 14.51 -0.97
CA SER A 41 -13.61 13.58 -1.71
C SER A 41 -14.50 12.88 -2.72
N LYS A 42 -14.17 12.95 -4.01
CA LYS A 42 -14.81 12.15 -5.03
C LYS A 42 -14.65 10.70 -4.60
N THR A 43 -15.67 10.09 -4.01
CA THR A 43 -15.80 8.65 -3.96
C THR A 43 -15.80 8.21 -5.42
N MET A 44 -14.64 7.85 -5.93
CA MET A 44 -14.57 7.20 -7.23
C MET A 44 -15.40 5.94 -7.13
N PRO A 45 -16.31 5.66 -8.10
CA PRO A 45 -16.98 4.37 -8.14
C PRO A 45 -15.88 3.31 -8.03
N HIS A 46 -16.11 2.32 -7.16
CA HIS A 46 -15.21 1.19 -7.04
C HIS A 46 -14.88 0.71 -8.45
N ARG A 47 -13.64 0.96 -8.91
CA ARG A 47 -13.18 0.41 -10.17
C ARG A 47 -13.40 -1.07 -10.07
N LEU A 48 -14.03 -1.66 -11.10
CA LEU A 48 -14.21 -3.09 -11.23
C LEU A 48 -12.93 -3.77 -10.77
N TYR A 49 -13.04 -4.50 -9.68
CA TYR A 49 -11.96 -5.29 -9.11
C TYR A 49 -11.55 -6.32 -10.17
N THR A 50 -10.40 -6.13 -10.76
CA THR A 50 -9.78 -7.17 -11.58
C THR A 50 -8.94 -8.01 -10.63
N PRO A 51 -9.36 -9.24 -10.29
CA PRO A 51 -8.58 -10.12 -9.45
C PRO A 51 -7.19 -10.28 -10.08
N LEU A 52 -6.14 -10.14 -9.29
CA LEU A 52 -4.81 -10.49 -9.74
C LEU A 52 -4.78 -11.99 -10.08
N PRO A 53 -4.10 -12.39 -11.16
CA PRO A 53 -3.98 -13.80 -11.49
C PRO A 53 -3.45 -14.58 -10.29
N PHE A 54 -4.04 -15.74 -10.03
CA PHE A 54 -3.54 -16.63 -9.00
C PHE A 54 -2.14 -17.10 -9.38
N ALA A 55 -1.23 -17.09 -8.41
CA ALA A 55 0.09 -17.68 -8.60
C ALA A 55 -0.04 -19.17 -8.92
N SER A 56 0.65 -19.65 -9.94
CA SER A 56 0.52 -21.01 -10.46
C SER A 56 1.48 -22.00 -9.80
N ALA A 57 2.62 -21.52 -9.34
CA ALA A 57 3.66 -22.33 -8.71
C ALA A 57 4.44 -21.53 -7.67
N PRO A 58 5.14 -22.22 -6.74
CA PRO A 58 5.97 -21.55 -5.73
C PRO A 58 7.10 -20.73 -6.40
N TRP A 59 7.32 -19.53 -5.86
CA TRP A 59 8.42 -18.62 -6.25
C TRP A 59 8.42 -18.17 -7.72
N GLU A 60 7.27 -18.25 -8.40
CA GLU A 60 7.07 -17.62 -9.70
C GLU A 60 6.62 -16.16 -9.57
N ASP A 61 5.67 -15.93 -8.67
CA ASP A 61 5.08 -14.62 -8.40
C ASP A 61 5.32 -14.21 -6.95
N ILE A 62 5.99 -13.11 -6.73
CA ILE A 62 6.29 -12.60 -5.39
C ILE A 62 5.74 -11.21 -5.15
N SER A 63 5.55 -10.89 -3.87
CA SER A 63 5.31 -9.52 -3.40
C SER A 63 6.48 -9.04 -2.57
N MET A 64 6.84 -7.75 -2.71
CA MET A 64 7.93 -7.13 -1.97
C MET A 64 7.48 -5.85 -1.30
N ASP A 65 8.05 -5.59 -0.12
CA ASP A 65 7.77 -4.39 0.67
C ASP A 65 8.92 -4.10 1.63
N PHE A 66 8.93 -2.90 2.25
CA PHE A 66 9.88 -2.52 3.29
C PHE A 66 9.17 -2.23 4.61
N ILE A 67 9.69 -2.80 5.69
CA ILE A 67 9.36 -2.36 7.05
C ILE A 67 10.42 -1.36 7.48
N LEU A 68 10.02 -0.10 7.56
CA LEU A 68 10.87 1.03 7.91
C LEU A 68 10.65 1.46 9.37
N GLY A 69 11.59 2.23 9.91
CA GLY A 69 11.44 2.85 11.22
C GLY A 69 11.64 1.89 12.39
N LEU A 70 12.34 0.80 12.19
CA LEU A 70 12.73 -0.12 13.25
C LEU A 70 13.87 0.48 14.07
N SER A 71 13.94 0.12 15.36
CA SER A 71 15.09 0.44 16.21
C SER A 71 16.34 -0.22 15.64
N ARG A 72 17.45 0.51 15.59
CA ARG A 72 18.71 -0.04 15.10
C ARG A 72 19.12 -1.29 15.87
N THR A 73 19.44 -2.33 15.14
CA THR A 73 20.03 -3.54 15.70
C THR A 73 21.49 -3.29 16.08
N TYR A 74 22.09 -4.20 16.87
CA TYR A 74 23.52 -4.14 17.20
C TYR A 74 24.42 -4.10 15.95
N ARG A 75 23.98 -4.70 14.83
CA ARG A 75 24.69 -4.68 13.53
C ARG A 75 24.35 -3.44 12.68
N GLY A 76 23.58 -2.50 13.19
CA GLY A 76 23.28 -1.23 12.55
C GLY A 76 22.04 -1.23 11.64
N PHE A 77 21.41 -2.38 11.39
CA PHE A 77 20.21 -2.46 10.55
C PHE A 77 19.02 -1.76 11.22
N ASP A 78 18.26 -1.00 10.44
CA ASP A 78 17.10 -0.21 10.89
C ASP A 78 15.85 -0.45 10.04
N SER A 79 15.92 -1.39 9.09
CA SER A 79 14.85 -1.72 8.17
C SER A 79 14.90 -3.20 7.80
N ILE A 80 13.76 -3.73 7.34
CA ILE A 80 13.64 -5.10 6.84
C ILE A 80 13.07 -5.04 5.43
N PHE A 81 13.75 -5.66 4.48
CA PHE A 81 13.23 -5.94 3.16
C PHE A 81 12.47 -7.27 3.20
N VAL A 82 11.18 -7.23 2.92
CA VAL A 82 10.27 -8.38 3.00
C VAL A 82 9.96 -8.87 1.59
N VAL A 83 10.12 -10.16 1.36
CA VAL A 83 9.79 -10.82 0.10
C VAL A 83 8.85 -11.99 0.41
N VAL A 84 7.65 -11.99 -0.15
CA VAL A 84 6.62 -13.00 0.11
C VAL A 84 6.28 -13.73 -1.19
N ASP A 85 6.39 -15.05 -1.17
CA ASP A 85 5.85 -15.89 -2.23
C ASP A 85 4.31 -15.85 -2.23
N ARG A 86 3.72 -15.49 -3.37
CA ARG A 86 2.27 -15.34 -3.48
C ARG A 86 1.52 -16.67 -3.48
N PHE A 87 2.19 -17.75 -3.86
CA PHE A 87 1.62 -19.10 -3.85
C PHE A 87 1.63 -19.71 -2.45
N SER A 88 2.81 -19.93 -1.87
CA SER A 88 2.98 -20.63 -0.60
C SER A 88 2.79 -19.75 0.65
N LYS A 89 2.84 -18.43 0.49
CA LYS A 89 2.84 -17.43 1.57
C LYS A 89 4.12 -17.45 2.42
N MET A 90 5.12 -18.18 2.01
CA MET A 90 6.44 -18.15 2.65
C MET A 90 7.08 -16.77 2.45
N ALA A 91 7.79 -16.31 3.47
CA ALA A 91 8.40 -14.99 3.47
C ALA A 91 9.88 -15.04 3.81
N HIS A 92 10.68 -14.26 3.11
CA HIS A 92 12.05 -13.90 3.46
C HIS A 92 12.07 -12.53 4.14
N PHE A 93 12.72 -12.44 5.28
CA PHE A 93 12.95 -11.20 6.03
C PHE A 93 14.43 -10.85 5.97
N ILE A 94 14.80 -9.89 5.16
CA ILE A 94 16.17 -9.55 4.85
C ILE A 94 16.53 -8.24 5.55
N PRO A 95 17.42 -8.25 6.57
CA PRO A 95 17.86 -7.03 7.22
C PRO A 95 18.56 -6.10 6.22
N CYS A 96 18.20 -4.84 6.23
CA CYS A 96 18.78 -3.80 5.37
C CYS A 96 18.84 -2.45 6.10
N HIS A 97 19.43 -1.45 5.44
CA HIS A 97 19.42 -0.09 5.93
C HIS A 97 18.40 0.74 5.16
N LYS A 98 17.75 1.68 5.85
CA LYS A 98 16.83 2.63 5.21
C LYS A 98 17.49 3.40 4.06
N VAL A 99 18.78 3.69 4.21
CA VAL A 99 19.58 4.43 3.22
C VAL A 99 20.11 3.59 2.06
N ASP A 100 19.90 2.26 2.08
CA ASP A 100 20.33 1.39 0.98
C ASP A 100 19.68 1.82 -0.33
N ASP A 101 20.48 1.89 -1.39
CA ASP A 101 20.03 2.19 -2.74
C ASP A 101 19.49 0.94 -3.46
N ALA A 102 18.94 1.12 -4.65
CA ALA A 102 18.40 0.04 -5.45
C ALA A 102 19.46 -1.03 -5.82
N SER A 103 20.73 -0.65 -5.94
CA SER A 103 21.83 -1.57 -6.24
C SER A 103 22.13 -2.50 -5.04
N ASN A 104 22.17 -1.94 -3.83
CA ASN A 104 22.38 -2.75 -2.61
C ASN A 104 21.19 -3.68 -2.36
N ILE A 105 19.95 -3.18 -2.52
CA ILE A 105 18.74 -4.00 -2.40
C ILE A 105 18.75 -5.13 -3.44
N SER A 106 19.16 -4.88 -4.68
CA SER A 106 19.26 -5.94 -5.68
C SER A 106 20.26 -7.02 -5.30
N LYS A 107 21.44 -6.65 -4.79
CA LYS A 107 22.44 -7.61 -4.29
C LYS A 107 21.89 -8.49 -3.16
N LEU A 108 21.17 -7.89 -2.20
CA LEU A 108 20.51 -8.63 -1.13
C LEU A 108 19.47 -9.59 -1.70
N PHE A 109 18.66 -9.12 -2.64
CA PHE A 109 17.63 -9.92 -3.29
C PHE A 109 18.22 -11.12 -4.06
N PHE A 110 19.27 -10.91 -4.84
CA PHE A 110 19.95 -12.00 -5.54
C PHE A 110 20.53 -13.02 -4.58
N ARG A 111 21.17 -12.56 -3.50
CA ARG A 111 21.81 -13.42 -2.52
C ARG A 111 20.82 -14.27 -1.73
N GLU A 112 19.70 -13.68 -1.31
CA GLU A 112 18.76 -14.32 -0.37
C GLU A 112 17.56 -14.98 -1.05
N VAL A 113 17.17 -14.52 -2.25
CA VAL A 113 15.97 -15.01 -2.95
C VAL A 113 16.33 -15.73 -4.24
N VAL A 114 16.96 -15.03 -5.19
CA VAL A 114 17.24 -15.61 -6.52
C VAL A 114 18.17 -16.82 -6.44
N ARG A 115 19.16 -16.78 -5.56
CA ARG A 115 20.06 -17.92 -5.34
C ARG A 115 19.33 -19.18 -4.86
N LEU A 116 18.24 -19.04 -4.11
CA LEU A 116 17.50 -20.16 -3.52
C LEU A 116 16.36 -20.65 -4.43
N HIS A 117 15.71 -19.74 -5.14
CA HIS A 117 14.46 -20.01 -5.84
C HIS A 117 14.54 -19.81 -7.35
N GLY A 118 15.64 -19.28 -7.86
CA GLY A 118 15.80 -18.99 -9.29
C GLY A 118 15.20 -17.64 -9.70
N LEU A 119 15.06 -17.45 -11.02
CA LEU A 119 14.46 -16.24 -11.57
C LEU A 119 12.93 -16.31 -11.50
N LEU A 120 12.33 -15.18 -11.19
CA LEU A 120 10.91 -15.00 -10.95
C LEU A 120 10.20 -14.60 -12.26
N LYS A 121 8.93 -14.94 -12.39
CA LYS A 121 8.11 -14.49 -13.51
C LYS A 121 7.57 -13.08 -13.27
N THR A 122 7.06 -12.82 -12.06
CA THR A 122 6.41 -11.55 -11.75
C THR A 122 6.79 -11.06 -10.35
N ILE A 123 7.06 -9.77 -10.25
CA ILE A 123 7.31 -9.07 -8.98
C ILE A 123 6.22 -8.02 -8.77
N PHE A 124 5.54 -8.08 -7.64
CA PHE A 124 4.60 -7.08 -7.17
C PHE A 124 5.23 -6.25 -6.06
N SER A 125 5.20 -4.95 -6.17
CA SER A 125 5.72 -4.04 -5.14
C SER A 125 4.92 -2.76 -5.06
N ASP A 126 5.10 -2.00 -4.00
CA ASP A 126 4.67 -0.62 -3.94
C ASP A 126 5.52 0.27 -4.86
N ARG A 127 5.27 1.58 -4.83
CA ARG A 127 6.03 2.57 -5.60
C ARG A 127 7.17 3.17 -4.79
N ASP A 128 7.83 2.38 -3.93
CA ASP A 128 9.05 2.85 -3.28
C ASP A 128 10.07 3.33 -4.34
N PRO A 129 10.77 4.46 -4.12
CA PRO A 129 11.76 5.00 -5.04
C PRO A 129 12.82 3.99 -5.50
N LYS A 130 13.18 3.02 -4.66
CA LYS A 130 14.16 1.98 -4.98
C LYS A 130 13.63 1.06 -6.08
N PHE A 131 12.35 0.63 -5.98
CA PHE A 131 11.70 -0.28 -6.94
C PHE A 131 11.30 0.41 -8.24
N VAL A 132 10.99 1.71 -8.23
CA VAL A 132 10.66 2.45 -9.45
C VAL A 132 11.88 3.04 -10.16
N SER A 133 13.07 2.90 -9.60
CA SER A 133 14.33 3.40 -10.17
C SER A 133 14.59 2.82 -11.56
N HIS A 134 15.26 3.58 -12.40
CA HIS A 134 15.65 3.12 -13.74
C HIS A 134 16.51 1.85 -13.67
N PHE A 135 17.45 1.79 -12.72
CA PHE A 135 18.31 0.64 -12.49
C PHE A 135 17.47 -0.64 -12.24
N TRP A 136 16.51 -0.58 -11.31
CA TRP A 136 15.68 -1.71 -10.93
C TRP A 136 14.83 -2.23 -12.11
N ARG A 137 14.18 -1.29 -12.82
CA ARG A 137 13.36 -1.62 -14.00
C ARG A 137 14.17 -2.29 -15.10
N THR A 138 15.33 -1.69 -15.48
CA THR A 138 16.18 -2.22 -16.54
C THR A 138 16.75 -3.59 -16.18
N LEU A 139 17.10 -3.80 -14.91
CA LEU A 139 17.61 -5.08 -14.42
C LEU A 139 16.59 -6.20 -14.64
N TRP A 140 15.36 -6.01 -14.16
CA TRP A 140 14.33 -7.04 -14.24
C TRP A 140 13.76 -7.23 -15.64
N GLU A 141 13.68 -6.17 -16.44
CA GLU A 141 13.32 -6.25 -17.85
C GLU A 141 14.31 -7.14 -18.63
N ARG A 142 15.62 -6.95 -18.39
CA ARG A 142 16.66 -7.80 -19.01
C ARG A 142 16.62 -9.26 -18.57
N LEU A 143 16.16 -9.51 -17.36
CA LEU A 143 15.99 -10.86 -16.82
C LEU A 143 14.66 -11.51 -17.21
N GLY A 144 13.81 -10.79 -17.94
CA GLY A 144 12.51 -11.29 -18.40
C GLY A 144 11.44 -11.33 -17.30
N THR A 145 11.67 -10.68 -16.16
CA THR A 145 10.72 -10.62 -15.04
C THR A 145 9.79 -9.43 -15.18
N LYS A 146 8.49 -9.66 -15.08
CA LYS A 146 7.47 -8.60 -15.16
C LYS A 146 7.33 -7.87 -13.83
N LEU A 147 7.44 -6.53 -13.85
CA LEU A 147 7.20 -5.68 -12.69
C LEU A 147 5.76 -5.15 -12.67
N ASN A 148 5.06 -5.36 -11.58
CA ASN A 148 3.73 -4.82 -11.32
C ASN A 148 3.76 -3.94 -10.06
N PHE A 149 3.41 -2.66 -10.23
CA PHE A 149 3.39 -1.72 -9.12
C PHE A 149 1.96 -1.55 -8.62
N SER A 150 1.77 -1.62 -7.29
CA SER A 150 0.50 -1.30 -6.68
C SER A 150 0.17 0.18 -6.94
N THR A 151 -1.11 0.44 -7.16
CA THR A 151 -1.60 1.81 -7.20
C THR A 151 -2.22 2.12 -5.84
N THR A 152 -2.13 3.37 -5.40
CA THR A 152 -2.73 3.89 -4.14
C THR A 152 -4.21 3.54 -3.98
N TYR A 153 -4.86 3.09 -5.04
CA TYR A 153 -6.28 2.72 -5.10
C TYR A 153 -6.55 1.21 -5.04
N ASN A 154 -5.53 0.36 -5.04
CA ASN A 154 -5.67 -1.09 -4.95
C ASN A 154 -4.80 -1.65 -3.82
N PRO A 155 -5.18 -1.45 -2.54
CA PRO A 155 -4.43 -1.93 -1.39
C PRO A 155 -4.35 -3.47 -1.33
N GLN A 156 -5.16 -4.17 -2.10
CA GLN A 156 -5.14 -5.64 -2.13
C GLN A 156 -3.98 -6.25 -2.91
N THR A 157 -3.26 -5.45 -3.71
CA THR A 157 -2.03 -5.91 -4.37
C THR A 157 -0.96 -6.24 -3.32
N ASP A 158 -0.96 -5.51 -2.20
CA ASP A 158 -0.01 -5.65 -1.09
C ASP A 158 -0.61 -6.32 0.15
N GLY A 159 -1.90 -6.69 0.12
CA GLY A 159 -2.61 -7.24 1.28
C GLY A 159 -1.93 -8.48 1.89
N GLN A 160 -1.18 -9.23 1.12
CA GLN A 160 -0.44 -10.40 1.61
C GLN A 160 0.82 -9.97 2.37
N THR A 161 1.55 -9.01 1.86
CA THR A 161 2.74 -8.44 2.50
C THR A 161 2.34 -7.67 3.76
N GLU A 162 1.22 -6.92 3.71
CA GLU A 162 0.67 -6.19 4.86
C GLU A 162 0.29 -7.13 6.02
N VAL A 163 -0.33 -8.28 5.73
CA VAL A 163 -0.67 -9.29 6.75
C VAL A 163 0.59 -9.82 7.44
N VAL A 164 1.63 -10.12 6.67
CA VAL A 164 2.92 -10.60 7.19
C VAL A 164 3.60 -9.51 8.02
N ASN A 165 3.63 -8.26 7.51
CA ASN A 165 4.22 -7.12 8.21
C ASN A 165 3.51 -6.83 9.53
N ARG A 166 2.16 -6.89 9.55
CA ARG A 166 1.35 -6.68 10.76
C ARG A 166 1.59 -7.76 11.82
N SER A 167 1.81 -9.00 11.41
CA SER A 167 2.13 -10.11 12.31
C SER A 167 3.50 -9.92 12.98
N LEU A 168 4.50 -9.41 12.26
CA LEU A 168 5.82 -9.12 12.80
C LEU A 168 5.80 -7.97 13.83
N ILE A 169 5.05 -6.91 13.55
CA ILE A 169 4.96 -5.76 14.47
C ILE A 169 4.28 -6.18 15.78
N LYS A 170 3.19 -6.96 15.72
CA LYS A 170 2.48 -7.47 16.91
C LYS A 170 3.31 -8.43 17.76
N GLY A 171 4.19 -9.22 17.15
CA GLY A 171 5.08 -10.14 17.88
C GLY A 171 6.15 -9.44 18.74
N ARG A 172 6.34 -8.13 18.56
CA ARG A 172 7.35 -7.32 19.25
C ARG A 172 6.82 -6.64 20.53
N GLU A 173 5.50 -6.59 20.72
CA GLU A 173 4.85 -5.97 21.89
C GLU A 173 4.63 -6.96 23.04
N ARG A 174 5.15 -8.17 22.94
CA ARG A 174 5.20 -9.19 24.00
C ARG A 174 6.65 -9.44 24.37
#